data_f711d191119d84a2ef39839a9f2df350
#
_entry.id   f711d191119d84a2ef39839a9f2df350
#
_cell.length_a   1.000
_cell.length_b   1.000
_cell.length_c   1.000
_cell.angle_alpha   90.00
_cell.angle_beta   90.00
_cell.angle_gamma   90.00
#
_symmetry.space_group_name_H-M   'P 1'
#
loop_
_entity.id
_entity.type
_entity.pdbx_description
1 polymer ?
#
loop_
_entity_poly.entity_id
_entity_poly.type
_entity_poly.pdbx_seq_one_letter_code
_entity_poly.pdbx_strand_id
1 'polypeptide(L)'
;PPLVPAFLRAAPGLVVVDEADHAFAGASFLSRVLEFPNLLVLRTVSKVGMAGLRLGYAIAAPAWIDELNKVRQPYNLNALTQAVAPVLLAKRDLLDGQAAAIRAERSRLGAALATLPGVVVHPTQTNFVLARVPDSPGWFAALAAARILIKNLHGTHPLLEHCLRITVGTPEENDALLAVLARLP
;
A
#
# COMPACT_ATOMS: atom_id res chain seq x y z
N PRO A 1 -11.25 -11.16 2.76
CA PRO A 1 -11.58 -12.31 1.90
C PRO A 1 -12.12 -13.47 2.72
N PRO A 2 -13.10 -14.24 2.22
CA PRO A 2 -13.71 -15.37 2.97
C PRO A 2 -12.71 -16.50 3.29
N LEU A 3 -11.60 -16.58 2.55
CA LEU A 3 -10.57 -17.60 2.75
C LEU A 3 -9.75 -17.40 4.05
N VAL A 4 -9.53 -16.15 4.50
CA VAL A 4 -8.69 -15.89 5.69
C VAL A 4 -9.28 -16.52 6.96
N PRO A 5 -10.58 -16.42 7.26
CA PRO A 5 -11.16 -17.11 8.41
C PRO A 5 -11.09 -18.64 8.34
N ALA A 6 -11.21 -19.21 7.14
CA ALA A 6 -11.02 -20.65 6.97
C ALA A 6 -9.56 -21.05 7.24
N PHE A 7 -8.62 -20.25 6.77
CA PHE A 7 -7.19 -20.45 7.01
C PHE A 7 -6.85 -20.35 8.50
N LEU A 8 -7.38 -19.33 9.19
CA LEU A 8 -7.20 -19.15 10.64
C LEU A 8 -7.70 -20.34 11.46
N ARG A 9 -8.81 -20.97 11.05
CA ARG A 9 -9.34 -22.17 11.73
C ARG A 9 -8.55 -23.43 11.45
N ALA A 10 -7.94 -23.53 10.26
CA ALA A 10 -7.23 -24.73 9.83
C ALA A 10 -5.74 -24.71 10.21
N ALA A 11 -5.14 -23.54 10.36
CA ALA A 11 -3.71 -23.41 10.63
C ALA A 11 -3.37 -23.87 12.06
N PRO A 12 -2.38 -24.76 12.24
CA PRO A 12 -1.96 -25.24 13.55
C PRO A 12 -1.11 -24.22 14.32
N GLY A 13 -0.68 -23.15 13.68
CA GLY A 13 0.23 -22.13 14.22
C GLY A 13 -0.26 -20.71 13.92
N LEU A 14 0.65 -19.76 14.15
CA LEU A 14 0.39 -18.34 13.95
C LEU A 14 0.11 -18.02 12.48
N VAL A 15 -0.96 -17.27 12.24
CA VAL A 15 -1.30 -16.70 10.92
C VAL A 15 -1.05 -15.21 10.96
N VAL A 16 -0.16 -14.75 10.11
CA VAL A 16 0.19 -13.33 10.00
C VAL A 16 -0.58 -12.71 8.84
N VAL A 17 -1.37 -11.69 9.14
CA VAL A 17 -2.05 -10.86 8.13
C VAL A 17 -1.33 -9.53 8.03
N ASP A 18 -0.70 -9.29 6.88
CA ASP A 18 -0.03 -8.03 6.61
C ASP A 18 -1.06 -6.99 6.13
N GLU A 19 -1.31 -6.00 6.97
CA GLU A 19 -2.17 -4.85 6.70
C GLU A 19 -1.36 -3.56 6.53
N ALA A 20 -0.18 -3.62 5.93
CA ALA A 20 0.64 -2.43 5.70
C ALA A 20 -0.10 -1.33 4.92
N ASP A 21 -0.98 -1.72 4.01
CA ASP A 21 -1.81 -0.81 3.20
C ASP A 21 -3.23 -0.58 3.76
N HIS A 22 -3.49 -0.89 5.05
CA HIS A 22 -4.84 -0.85 5.67
C HIS A 22 -5.55 0.51 5.50
N ALA A 23 -4.81 1.62 5.49
CA ALA A 23 -5.38 2.96 5.32
C ALA A 23 -6.09 3.14 3.96
N PHE A 24 -5.72 2.36 2.96
CA PHE A 24 -6.28 2.40 1.60
C PHE A 24 -7.21 1.22 1.31
N ALA A 25 -7.15 0.16 2.10
CA ALA A 25 -8.03 -0.99 2.01
C ALA A 25 -9.36 -0.71 2.71
N GLY A 26 -10.47 -1.19 2.15
CA GLY A 26 -11.80 -1.03 2.74
C GLY A 26 -12.13 -2.03 3.85
N ALA A 27 -11.18 -2.87 4.27
CA ALA A 27 -11.40 -3.95 5.24
C ALA A 27 -10.16 -4.17 6.11
N SER A 28 -10.38 -4.71 7.31
CA SER A 28 -9.33 -5.06 8.26
C SER A 28 -9.73 -6.30 9.06
N PHE A 29 -8.74 -7.08 9.47
CA PHE A 29 -8.89 -8.20 10.40
C PHE A 29 -8.65 -7.79 11.86
N LEU A 30 -8.32 -6.53 12.14
CA LEU A 30 -8.01 -6.06 13.49
C LEU A 30 -9.12 -6.37 14.50
N SER A 31 -10.37 -6.17 14.13
CA SER A 31 -11.52 -6.46 15.02
C SER A 31 -11.67 -7.96 15.36
N ARG A 32 -11.00 -8.83 14.61
CA ARG A 32 -11.07 -10.29 14.76
C ARG A 32 -9.91 -10.88 15.56
N VAL A 33 -8.96 -10.05 16.03
CA VAL A 33 -7.81 -10.53 16.84
C VAL A 33 -8.29 -11.22 18.13
N LEU A 34 -9.41 -10.77 18.71
CA LEU A 34 -9.97 -11.41 19.89
C LEU A 34 -10.76 -12.69 19.59
N GLU A 35 -11.19 -12.89 18.34
CA GLU A 35 -11.90 -14.08 17.86
C GLU A 35 -10.94 -15.24 17.55
N PHE A 36 -9.74 -14.92 17.04
CA PHE A 36 -8.75 -15.92 16.61
C PHE A 36 -7.45 -15.76 17.41
N PRO A 37 -7.19 -16.65 18.37
CA PRO A 37 -6.01 -16.53 19.24
C PRO A 37 -4.69 -16.72 18.47
N ASN A 38 -4.72 -17.28 17.25
CA ASN A 38 -3.59 -17.46 16.35
C ASN A 38 -3.48 -16.37 15.25
N LEU A 39 -4.25 -15.28 15.35
CA LEU A 39 -4.16 -14.17 14.42
C LEU A 39 -3.17 -13.10 14.92
N LEU A 40 -2.24 -12.73 14.05
CA LEU A 40 -1.38 -11.57 14.22
C LEU A 40 -1.58 -10.62 13.03
N VAL A 41 -1.90 -9.37 13.31
CA VAL A 41 -2.03 -8.31 12.30
C VAL A 41 -0.81 -7.42 12.34
N LEU A 42 -0.14 -7.26 11.19
CA LEU A 42 0.96 -6.31 11.01
C LEU A 42 0.45 -5.01 10.39
N ARG A 43 0.92 -3.88 10.89
CA ARG A 43 0.64 -2.55 10.35
C ARG A 43 1.89 -1.68 10.34
N THR A 44 1.84 -0.62 9.54
CA THR A 44 2.89 0.39 9.48
C THR A 44 2.30 1.79 9.36
N VAL A 45 3.02 2.78 9.87
CA VAL A 45 2.72 4.19 9.64
C VAL A 45 3.38 4.73 8.36
N SER A 46 4.21 3.93 7.71
CA SER A 46 4.97 4.32 6.51
C SER A 46 4.08 4.74 5.34
N LYS A 47 2.90 4.12 5.21
CA LYS A 47 1.99 4.35 4.08
C LYS A 47 1.09 5.58 4.25
N VAL A 48 1.03 6.13 5.45
CA VAL A 48 0.23 7.34 5.77
C VAL A 48 1.12 8.58 5.95
N GLY A 49 2.18 8.69 5.15
CA GLY A 49 3.06 9.87 5.11
C GLY A 49 4.22 9.84 6.12
N MET A 50 4.35 8.77 6.93
CA MET A 50 5.34 8.70 8.00
C MET A 50 6.43 7.64 7.76
N ALA A 51 6.82 7.43 6.51
CA ALA A 51 7.81 6.41 6.14
C ALA A 51 9.18 6.63 6.81
N GLY A 52 9.57 7.89 7.03
CA GLY A 52 10.83 8.26 7.70
C GLY A 52 10.90 7.84 9.17
N LEU A 53 9.77 7.60 9.84
CA LEU A 53 9.74 7.15 11.23
C LEU A 53 10.17 5.68 11.39
N ARG A 54 10.21 4.90 10.32
CA ARG A 54 10.57 3.47 10.34
C ARG A 54 9.77 2.67 11.39
N LEU A 55 8.50 3.00 11.59
CA LEU A 55 7.63 2.45 12.60
C LEU A 55 6.60 1.50 11.98
N GLY A 56 6.65 0.25 12.43
CA GLY A 56 5.59 -0.75 12.26
C GLY A 56 5.18 -1.31 13.61
N TYR A 57 4.04 -1.96 13.66
CA TYR A 57 3.52 -2.56 14.87
C TYR A 57 2.73 -3.84 14.57
N ALA A 58 2.73 -4.74 15.56
CA ALA A 58 2.00 -5.99 15.53
C ALA A 58 0.88 -5.96 16.58
N ILE A 59 -0.25 -6.54 16.24
CA ILE A 59 -1.40 -6.68 17.13
C ILE A 59 -1.81 -8.16 17.13
N ALA A 60 -1.78 -8.79 18.31
CA ALA A 60 -2.10 -10.21 18.49
C ALA A 60 -2.55 -10.46 19.92
N ALA A 61 -2.93 -11.70 20.26
CA ALA A 61 -3.13 -12.12 21.64
C ALA A 61 -1.84 -11.90 22.46
N PRO A 62 -1.93 -11.52 23.76
CA PRO A 62 -0.78 -11.18 24.61
C PRO A 62 0.31 -12.25 24.60
N ALA A 63 -0.05 -13.52 24.62
CA ALA A 63 0.91 -14.62 24.59
C ALA A 63 1.87 -14.57 23.38
N TRP A 64 1.38 -14.17 22.20
CA TRP A 64 2.22 -14.01 21.02
C TRP A 64 3.11 -12.77 21.10
N ILE A 65 2.60 -11.68 21.66
CA ILE A 65 3.37 -10.45 21.85
C ILE A 65 4.51 -10.68 22.84
N ASP A 66 4.26 -11.45 23.89
CA ASP A 66 5.29 -11.81 24.87
C ASP A 66 6.41 -12.64 24.23
N GLU A 67 6.08 -13.63 23.38
CA GLU A 67 7.09 -14.39 22.65
C GLU A 67 7.89 -13.52 21.65
N LEU A 68 7.23 -12.63 20.93
CA LEU A 68 7.89 -11.70 20.01
C LEU A 68 8.83 -10.73 20.75
N ASN A 69 8.45 -10.31 21.96
CA ASN A 69 9.29 -9.42 22.77
C ASN A 69 10.60 -10.09 23.22
N LYS A 70 10.62 -11.41 23.38
CA LYS A 70 11.86 -12.16 23.74
C LYS A 70 12.94 -12.07 22.66
N VAL A 71 12.53 -11.98 21.40
CA VAL A 71 13.44 -11.96 20.23
C VAL A 71 13.59 -10.58 19.60
N ARG A 72 12.83 -9.62 20.05
CA ARG A 72 12.89 -8.24 19.56
C ARG A 72 14.23 -7.61 19.96
N GLN A 73 14.92 -7.01 18.99
CA GLN A 73 16.18 -6.33 19.26
C GLN A 73 15.98 -5.17 20.26
N PRO A 74 16.85 -5.02 21.27
CA PRO A 74 16.88 -3.83 22.11
C PRO A 74 17.06 -2.58 21.23
N TYR A 75 16.43 -1.48 21.63
CA TYR A 75 16.54 -0.18 20.94
C TYR A 75 16.15 -0.20 19.45
N ASN A 76 15.31 -1.14 19.01
CA ASN A 76 14.83 -1.23 17.63
C ASN A 76 14.04 0.00 17.14
N LEU A 77 13.59 0.86 18.05
CA LEU A 77 12.99 2.17 17.76
C LEU A 77 13.91 3.27 18.27
N ASN A 78 14.31 4.18 17.36
CA ASN A 78 15.14 5.32 17.74
C ASN A 78 14.35 6.36 18.57
N ALA A 79 15.05 7.18 19.34
CA ALA A 79 14.44 8.15 20.27
C ALA A 79 13.58 9.20 19.55
N LEU A 80 13.97 9.64 18.35
CA LEU A 80 13.20 10.62 17.58
C LEU A 80 11.84 10.03 17.14
N THR A 81 11.83 8.78 16.67
CA THR A 81 10.58 8.10 16.34
C THR A 81 9.67 7.99 17.55
N GLN A 82 10.21 7.64 18.72
CA GLN A 82 9.43 7.53 19.96
C GLN A 82 8.84 8.88 20.41
N ALA A 83 9.57 9.96 20.22
CA ALA A 83 9.10 11.31 20.57
C ALA A 83 8.06 11.85 19.58
N VAL A 84 8.25 11.62 18.28
CA VAL A 84 7.44 12.26 17.22
C VAL A 84 6.18 11.44 16.90
N ALA A 85 6.23 10.11 16.94
CA ALA A 85 5.12 9.28 16.55
C ALA A 85 3.81 9.55 17.33
N PRO A 86 3.81 9.72 18.67
CA PRO A 86 2.57 10.04 19.40
C PRO A 86 1.95 11.37 18.96
N VAL A 87 2.76 12.38 18.68
CA VAL A 87 2.30 13.72 18.25
C VAL A 87 1.61 13.66 16.90
N LEU A 88 2.19 12.89 15.95
CA LEU A 88 1.62 12.73 14.61
C LEU A 88 0.39 11.84 14.63
N LEU A 89 0.41 10.74 15.38
CA LEU A 89 -0.72 9.82 15.50
C LEU A 89 -1.93 10.44 16.20
N ALA A 90 -1.73 11.47 17.02
CA ALA A 90 -2.83 12.25 17.60
C ALA A 90 -3.63 13.04 16.54
N LYS A 91 -3.08 13.27 15.35
CA LYS A 91 -3.73 13.99 14.25
C LYS A 91 -4.50 13.04 13.32
N ARG A 92 -5.32 12.16 13.87
CA ARG A 92 -6.02 11.10 13.12
C ARG A 92 -6.87 11.65 11.98
N ASP A 93 -7.65 12.70 12.23
CA ASP A 93 -8.55 13.28 11.21
C ASP A 93 -7.78 13.75 9.97
N LEU A 94 -6.59 14.32 10.17
CA LEU A 94 -5.71 14.72 9.06
C LEU A 94 -5.23 13.50 8.28
N LEU A 95 -4.76 12.44 8.96
CA LEU A 95 -4.26 11.23 8.32
C LEU A 95 -5.36 10.49 7.58
N ASP A 96 -6.54 10.38 8.17
CA ASP A 96 -7.71 9.74 7.59
C ASP A 96 -8.23 10.54 6.37
N GLY A 97 -8.20 11.86 6.44
CA GLY A 97 -8.53 12.76 5.33
C GLY A 97 -7.57 12.59 4.14
N GLN A 98 -6.26 12.52 4.41
CA GLN A 98 -5.25 12.26 3.37
C GLN A 98 -5.44 10.87 2.73
N ALA A 99 -5.68 9.84 3.54
CA ALA A 99 -5.95 8.50 3.03
C ALA A 99 -7.23 8.45 2.19
N ALA A 100 -8.28 9.19 2.57
CA ALA A 100 -9.51 9.30 1.79
C ALA A 100 -9.28 9.99 0.44
N ALA A 101 -8.49 11.08 0.41
CA ALA A 101 -8.12 11.76 -0.82
C ALA A 101 -7.35 10.83 -1.78
N ILE A 102 -6.38 10.06 -1.27
CA ILE A 102 -5.65 9.08 -2.07
C ILE A 102 -6.58 8.00 -2.62
N ARG A 103 -7.54 7.51 -1.83
CA ARG A 103 -8.52 6.52 -2.32
C ARG A 103 -9.39 7.07 -3.45
N ALA A 104 -9.85 8.33 -3.33
CA ALA A 104 -10.64 9.00 -4.37
C ALA A 104 -9.83 9.18 -5.66
N GLU A 105 -8.60 9.70 -5.53
CA GLU A 105 -7.69 9.90 -6.67
C GLU A 105 -7.26 8.56 -7.31
N ARG A 106 -7.04 7.51 -6.54
CA ARG A 106 -6.78 6.18 -7.06
C ARG A 106 -7.91 5.71 -7.99
N SER A 107 -9.15 5.90 -7.56
CA SER A 107 -10.33 5.50 -8.34
C SER A 107 -10.43 6.33 -9.63
N ARG A 108 -10.22 7.64 -9.54
CA ARG A 108 -10.22 8.55 -10.69
C ARG A 108 -9.11 8.20 -11.68
N LEU A 109 -7.87 8.04 -11.20
CA LEU A 109 -6.72 7.70 -12.03
C LEU A 109 -6.90 6.33 -12.69
N GLY A 110 -7.37 5.33 -11.94
CA GLY A 110 -7.63 4.00 -12.49
C GLY A 110 -8.70 4.01 -13.57
N ALA A 111 -9.80 4.75 -13.37
CA ALA A 111 -10.84 4.90 -14.37
C ALA A 111 -10.33 5.62 -15.64
N ALA A 112 -9.55 6.69 -15.49
CA ALA A 112 -8.96 7.40 -16.62
C ALA A 112 -7.97 6.53 -17.41
N LEU A 113 -7.10 5.79 -16.72
CA LEU A 113 -6.16 4.86 -17.37
C LEU A 113 -6.88 3.76 -18.16
N ALA A 114 -8.02 3.26 -17.65
CA ALA A 114 -8.80 2.22 -18.31
C ALA A 114 -9.48 2.68 -19.61
N THR A 115 -9.55 4.00 -19.86
CA THR A 115 -10.07 4.53 -21.15
C THR A 115 -9.02 4.55 -22.25
N LEU A 116 -7.74 4.38 -21.92
CA LEU A 116 -6.66 4.42 -22.90
C LEU A 116 -6.59 3.10 -23.69
N PRO A 117 -6.35 3.14 -25.01
CA PRO A 117 -6.31 1.94 -25.84
C PRO A 117 -5.29 0.91 -25.36
N GLY A 118 -5.70 -0.34 -25.29
CA GLY A 118 -4.83 -1.46 -24.92
C GLY A 118 -4.38 -1.50 -23.46
N VAL A 119 -4.87 -0.61 -22.60
CA VAL A 119 -4.54 -0.58 -21.17
C VAL A 119 -5.46 -1.49 -20.35
N VAL A 120 -4.87 -2.32 -19.52
CA VAL A 120 -5.58 -3.15 -18.53
C VAL A 120 -5.17 -2.71 -17.13
N VAL A 121 -6.12 -2.12 -16.41
CA VAL A 121 -5.93 -1.71 -15.01
C VAL A 121 -6.28 -2.87 -14.09
N HIS A 122 -5.33 -3.27 -13.23
CA HIS A 122 -5.57 -4.32 -12.25
C HIS A 122 -6.26 -3.76 -10.99
N PRO A 123 -7.17 -4.52 -10.36
CA PRO A 123 -7.81 -4.13 -9.10
C PRO A 123 -6.75 -3.82 -8.03
N THR A 124 -6.94 -2.72 -7.31
CA THR A 124 -6.00 -2.28 -6.28
C THR A 124 -6.70 -1.76 -5.03
N GLN A 125 -6.09 -2.01 -3.87
CA GLN A 125 -6.49 -1.46 -2.57
C GLN A 125 -5.30 -0.79 -1.87
N THR A 126 -4.30 -0.36 -2.65
CA THR A 126 -3.08 0.29 -2.18
C THR A 126 -3.06 1.77 -2.56
N ASN A 127 -1.94 2.44 -2.37
CA ASN A 127 -1.70 3.82 -2.81
C ASN A 127 -1.10 3.92 -4.22
N PHE A 128 -1.25 2.88 -5.04
CA PHE A 128 -0.80 2.87 -6.43
C PHE A 128 -1.79 2.14 -7.33
N VAL A 129 -1.67 2.37 -8.62
CA VAL A 129 -2.36 1.64 -9.68
C VAL A 129 -1.33 0.78 -10.41
N LEU A 130 -1.65 -0.50 -10.62
CA LEU A 130 -0.91 -1.38 -11.52
C LEU A 130 -1.66 -1.45 -12.84
N ALA A 131 -1.01 -1.02 -13.91
CA ALA A 131 -1.57 -1.04 -15.25
C ALA A 131 -0.64 -1.82 -16.20
N ARG A 132 -1.21 -2.71 -17.00
CA ARG A 132 -0.54 -3.30 -18.16
C ARG A 132 -0.83 -2.41 -19.36
N VAL A 133 0.23 -2.04 -20.09
CA VAL A 133 0.16 -1.11 -21.22
C VAL A 133 0.75 -1.73 -22.49
N PRO A 134 0.43 -1.24 -23.68
CA PRO A 134 0.95 -1.82 -24.94
C PRO A 134 2.47 -1.78 -25.05
N ASP A 135 3.08 -0.66 -24.67
CA ASP A 135 4.53 -0.40 -24.75
C ASP A 135 5.05 0.23 -23.45
N SER A 136 5.34 -0.59 -22.45
CA SER A 136 5.82 -0.07 -21.16
C SER A 136 7.21 0.59 -21.23
N PRO A 137 8.19 0.16 -22.06
CA PRO A 137 9.44 0.89 -22.23
C PRO A 137 9.24 2.29 -22.83
N GLY A 138 8.45 2.41 -23.89
CA GLY A 138 8.17 3.70 -24.53
C GLY A 138 7.37 4.64 -23.61
N TRP A 139 6.35 4.13 -22.94
CA TRP A 139 5.56 4.92 -21.98
C TRP A 139 6.40 5.40 -20.79
N PHE A 140 7.26 4.52 -20.27
CA PHE A 140 8.20 4.89 -19.20
C PHE A 140 9.16 5.99 -19.64
N ALA A 141 9.73 5.87 -20.84
CA ALA A 141 10.66 6.86 -21.39
C ALA A 141 9.97 8.22 -21.63
N ALA A 142 8.74 8.23 -22.16
CA ALA A 142 7.97 9.44 -22.38
C ALA A 142 7.63 10.17 -21.06
N LEU A 143 7.21 9.43 -20.04
CA LEU A 143 6.95 9.98 -18.72
C LEU A 143 8.24 10.53 -18.08
N ALA A 144 9.35 9.80 -18.16
CA ALA A 144 10.64 10.26 -17.64
C ALA A 144 11.12 11.53 -18.33
N ALA A 145 10.94 11.66 -19.66
CA ALA A 145 11.24 12.87 -20.41
C ALA A 145 10.38 14.07 -19.95
N ALA A 146 9.14 13.81 -19.51
CA ALA A 146 8.25 14.80 -18.91
C ALA A 146 8.53 15.01 -17.40
N ARG A 147 9.61 14.44 -16.84
CA ARG A 147 9.99 14.49 -15.41
C ARG A 147 8.99 13.82 -14.47
N ILE A 148 8.22 12.87 -14.98
CA ILE A 148 7.28 12.06 -14.19
C ILE A 148 7.90 10.67 -14.02
N LEU A 149 8.27 10.34 -12.77
CA LEU A 149 8.90 9.07 -12.44
C LEU A 149 7.87 8.09 -11.89
N ILE A 150 7.74 6.96 -12.58
CA ILE A 150 6.93 5.82 -12.16
C ILE A 150 7.81 4.57 -12.03
N LYS A 151 7.27 3.45 -11.59
CA LYS A 151 8.00 2.19 -11.55
C LYS A 151 7.66 1.34 -12.78
N ASN A 152 8.64 1.09 -13.64
CA ASN A 152 8.53 0.06 -14.68
C ASN A 152 8.80 -1.32 -14.06
N LEU A 153 7.87 -2.26 -14.21
CA LEU A 153 7.96 -3.64 -13.72
C LEU A 153 8.20 -4.65 -14.84
N HIS A 154 8.22 -4.20 -16.11
CA HIS A 154 8.53 -5.04 -17.25
C HIS A 154 9.87 -5.74 -17.06
N GLY A 155 9.93 -7.03 -17.37
CA GLY A 155 11.15 -7.84 -17.25
C GLY A 155 11.51 -8.27 -15.82
N THR A 156 10.78 -7.85 -14.78
CA THR A 156 11.07 -8.27 -13.41
C THR A 156 10.44 -9.63 -13.06
N HIS A 157 9.35 -10.00 -13.71
CA HIS A 157 8.65 -11.28 -13.56
C HIS A 157 7.73 -11.51 -14.77
N PRO A 158 7.53 -12.75 -15.25
CA PRO A 158 6.68 -13.03 -16.41
C PRO A 158 5.24 -12.49 -16.29
N LEU A 159 4.65 -12.53 -15.10
CA LEU A 159 3.32 -11.98 -14.86
C LEU A 159 3.26 -10.44 -14.89
N LEU A 160 4.41 -9.76 -14.86
CA LEU A 160 4.52 -8.30 -14.86
C LEU A 160 5.02 -7.74 -16.21
N GLU A 161 5.01 -8.56 -17.24
CA GLU A 161 5.30 -8.11 -18.61
C GLU A 161 4.39 -6.94 -18.99
N HIS A 162 5.02 -5.86 -19.49
CA HIS A 162 4.36 -4.60 -19.84
C HIS A 162 3.59 -3.91 -18.70
N CYS A 163 3.91 -4.21 -17.43
CA CYS A 163 3.26 -3.56 -16.29
C CYS A 163 4.02 -2.34 -15.80
N LEU A 164 3.27 -1.27 -15.56
CA LEU A 164 3.72 -0.05 -14.92
C LEU A 164 3.02 0.08 -13.56
N ARG A 165 3.78 0.41 -12.50
CA ARG A 165 3.22 0.76 -11.19
C ARG A 165 3.26 2.27 -11.02
N ILE A 166 2.09 2.87 -10.96
CA ILE A 166 1.89 4.32 -10.88
C ILE A 166 1.43 4.65 -9.47
N THR A 167 2.25 5.33 -8.70
CA THR A 167 1.85 5.82 -7.36
C THR A 167 0.83 6.94 -7.54
N VAL A 168 -0.23 6.91 -6.73
CA VAL A 168 -1.26 7.94 -6.73
C VAL A 168 -0.67 9.22 -6.14
N GLY A 169 -0.60 10.28 -6.93
CA GLY A 169 -0.17 11.62 -6.56
C GLY A 169 -1.33 12.54 -6.19
N THR A 170 -1.04 13.84 -6.15
CA THR A 170 -2.09 14.88 -6.05
C THR A 170 -2.93 14.91 -7.33
N PRO A 171 -4.12 15.54 -7.34
CA PRO A 171 -4.89 15.71 -8.57
C PRO A 171 -4.06 16.29 -9.73
N GLU A 172 -3.25 17.31 -9.44
CA GLU A 172 -2.42 18.00 -10.44
C GLU A 172 -1.32 17.09 -10.99
N GLU A 173 -0.68 16.28 -10.14
CA GLU A 173 0.33 15.31 -10.57
C GLU A 173 -0.28 14.20 -11.42
N ASN A 174 -1.45 13.70 -11.03
CA ASN A 174 -2.17 12.69 -11.79
C ASN A 174 -2.65 13.23 -13.14
N ASP A 175 -3.12 14.49 -13.19
CA ASP A 175 -3.53 15.15 -14.43
C ASP A 175 -2.35 15.36 -15.38
N ALA A 176 -1.18 15.76 -14.85
CA ALA A 176 0.05 15.88 -15.64
C ALA A 176 0.46 14.54 -16.25
N LEU A 177 0.39 13.44 -15.47
CA LEU A 177 0.65 12.09 -15.97
C LEU A 177 -0.33 11.71 -17.09
N LEU A 178 -1.63 11.88 -16.87
CA LEU A 178 -2.65 11.54 -17.85
C LEU A 178 -2.51 12.37 -19.15
N ALA A 179 -2.12 13.65 -19.04
CA ALA A 179 -1.88 14.52 -20.20
C ALA A 179 -0.70 14.05 -21.07
N VAL A 180 0.33 13.44 -20.48
CA VAL A 180 1.42 12.81 -21.23
C VAL A 180 0.93 11.53 -21.91
N LEU A 181 0.26 10.65 -21.15
CA LEU A 181 -0.20 9.37 -21.68
C LEU A 181 -1.23 9.50 -22.80
N ALA A 182 -2.09 10.50 -22.77
CA ALA A 182 -3.09 10.76 -23.81
C ALA A 182 -2.48 11.14 -25.18
N ARG A 183 -1.17 11.44 -25.24
CA ARG A 183 -0.44 11.78 -26.48
C ARG A 183 0.33 10.59 -27.04
N LEU A 184 0.34 9.48 -26.33
CA LEU A 184 1.05 8.27 -26.77
C LEU A 184 0.14 7.44 -27.68
N PRO A 185 0.72 6.77 -28.68
CA PRO A 185 -0.03 5.92 -29.60
C PRO A 185 -0.63 4.69 -28.93
#